data_546fead4331c173dc5b766fc4836e595
#
_entry.id   546fead4331c173dc5b766fc4836e595
#
_cell.length_a   1.000
_cell.length_b   1.000
_cell.length_c   1.000
_cell.angle_alpha   90.00
_cell.angle_beta   90.00
_cell.angle_gamma   90.00
#
_symmetry.space_group_name_H-M   'P 1'
#
loop_
_entity.id
_entity.type
_entity.pdbx_description
1 polymer ?
#
loop_
_entity_poly.entity_id
_entity_poly.type
_entity_poly.pdbx_seq_one_letter_code
_entity_poly.pdbx_strand_id
1 'polypeptide(L)'
;MAKSETWAFVHGKIHEVENENVGVESAHKAELFSESALRSGNYHVKKAIRTAPEKKVFRAERRDVKARVDYQYRSAKQEHPELKQNRVQQFWKWQQIKRRAKAASPKKLTNARLKSNGTVILILLALILLILQSCSSSVITIANSLVGAVGASSFQAEETQLRAAEEYYCSMEDELRQYLDSYEWLHDYDEYSYDLDSIEHDPYILLSILSSIHDGEWTLDDVKGTLNMLFQRQYILTETLHLMPGEEERIACFVKLENKKLDRLPIEVLSKKQLERYAVYKSALGNMPELYPNSDYVKMYSRPPTMHTVPEQYFQDRNFAAIMEEAEKYIGYPYVWGGSSPSTSFDCSGYVCYVYNKCGKNVGRTTAQGLYNMCARVSDPIPGDLVFFKGTYDTPEVSHVGIYVGDGWMLQCGDPIQYADLTSSYWQEHFYAYGRLR
;
A
#
# COMPACT_ATOMS: atom_id res chain seq x y z
N MET A 1 26.77 -15.53 13.49
CA MET A 1 25.58 -15.88 14.29
C MET A 1 25.13 -14.74 15.22
N ALA A 2 25.96 -14.17 16.08
CA ALA A 2 25.53 -13.13 17.03
C ALA A 2 24.88 -11.84 16.44
N LYS A 3 25.23 -11.43 15.21
CA LYS A 3 24.61 -10.25 14.56
C LYS A 3 23.18 -10.49 14.04
N SER A 4 22.81 -11.72 13.69
CA SER A 4 21.46 -12.03 13.21
C SER A 4 20.44 -12.15 14.34
N GLU A 5 20.87 -12.57 15.52
CA GLU A 5 20.01 -12.70 16.70
C GLU A 5 19.69 -11.34 17.34
N THR A 6 20.66 -10.42 17.35
CA THR A 6 20.44 -9.05 17.84
C THR A 6 19.46 -8.27 16.93
N TRP A 7 19.53 -8.48 15.62
CA TRP A 7 18.59 -7.87 14.66
C TRP A 7 17.19 -8.46 14.76
N ALA A 8 17.06 -9.78 14.94
CA ALA A 8 15.75 -10.42 15.16
C ALA A 8 15.09 -9.94 16.45
N PHE A 9 15.88 -9.65 17.50
CA PHE A 9 15.37 -9.10 18.78
C PHE A 9 14.93 -7.63 18.63
N VAL A 10 15.67 -6.82 17.87
CA VAL A 10 15.30 -5.41 17.60
C VAL A 10 14.04 -5.35 16.73
N HIS A 11 13.95 -6.15 15.67
CA HIS A 11 12.74 -6.25 14.86
C HIS A 11 11.53 -6.74 15.65
N GLY A 12 11.70 -7.72 16.55
CA GLY A 12 10.61 -8.18 17.41
C GLY A 12 10.06 -7.11 18.34
N LYS A 13 10.94 -6.23 18.87
CA LYS A 13 10.51 -5.10 19.72
C LYS A 13 9.89 -3.95 18.92
N ILE A 14 10.37 -3.70 17.71
CA ILE A 14 9.79 -2.69 16.80
C ILE A 14 8.39 -3.13 16.39
N HIS A 15 8.18 -4.40 16.08
CA HIS A 15 6.85 -4.98 15.80
C HIS A 15 5.87 -4.88 16.97
N GLU A 16 6.35 -4.89 18.21
CA GLU A 16 5.48 -4.68 19.38
C GLU A 16 4.94 -3.23 19.46
N VAL A 17 5.72 -2.27 18.98
CA VAL A 17 5.38 -0.82 19.01
C VAL A 17 4.64 -0.37 17.74
N GLU A 18 4.85 -1.04 16.60
CA GLU A 18 4.18 -0.78 15.30
C GLU A 18 2.66 -0.88 15.37
N ASN A 19 2.15 -1.75 16.22
CA ASN A 19 0.72 -1.98 16.33
C ASN A 19 -0.05 -0.86 17.05
N GLU A 20 0.63 0.16 17.55
CA GLU A 20 -0.01 1.27 18.26
C GLU A 20 -0.25 2.51 17.40
N ASN A 21 0.40 2.64 16.23
CA ASN A 21 0.30 3.87 15.41
C ASN A 21 0.64 3.64 13.93
N VAL A 22 -0.20 4.18 13.03
CA VAL A 22 0.03 4.26 11.56
C VAL A 22 1.39 4.87 11.18
N GLY A 23 2.01 5.59 12.07
CA GLY A 23 3.25 6.26 11.80
C GLY A 23 4.49 5.46 12.16
N VAL A 24 4.42 4.49 13.08
CA VAL A 24 5.52 3.56 13.33
C VAL A 24 5.74 2.67 12.11
N GLU A 25 4.68 2.38 11.37
CA GLU A 25 4.75 1.67 10.08
C GLU A 25 5.62 2.41 9.05
N SER A 26 5.52 3.75 8.96
CA SER A 26 6.36 4.53 8.04
C SER A 26 7.83 4.61 8.46
N ALA A 27 8.12 4.63 9.77
CA ALA A 27 9.49 4.58 10.28
C ALA A 27 10.14 3.20 10.04
N HIS A 28 9.39 2.11 10.26
CA HIS A 28 9.86 0.76 9.96
C HIS A 28 10.06 0.55 8.44
N LYS A 29 9.16 1.07 7.60
CA LYS A 29 9.34 1.04 6.14
C LYS A 29 10.58 1.82 5.71
N ALA A 30 10.90 2.96 6.35
CA ALA A 30 12.13 3.70 6.10
C ALA A 30 13.39 2.91 6.53
N GLU A 31 13.32 2.17 7.64
CA GLU A 31 14.41 1.31 8.12
C GLU A 31 14.60 0.09 7.20
N LEU A 32 13.52 -0.60 6.82
CA LEU A 32 13.54 -1.69 5.85
C LEU A 32 14.04 -1.21 4.47
N PHE A 33 13.67 0.02 4.08
CA PHE A 33 14.18 0.64 2.86
C PHE A 33 15.69 0.90 2.95
N SER A 34 16.18 1.47 4.06
CA SER A 34 17.63 1.70 4.27
C SER A 34 18.42 0.39 4.30
N GLU A 35 17.86 -0.66 4.91
CA GLU A 35 18.47 -1.99 4.96
C GLU A 35 18.44 -2.68 3.58
N SER A 36 17.36 -2.56 2.84
CA SER A 36 17.23 -3.08 1.48
C SER A 36 18.17 -2.35 0.52
N ALA A 37 18.31 -1.03 0.65
CA ALA A 37 19.25 -0.21 -0.11
C ALA A 37 20.71 -0.59 0.18
N LEU A 38 21.07 -0.83 1.46
CA LEU A 38 22.40 -1.29 1.85
C LEU A 38 22.68 -2.73 1.37
N ARG A 39 21.71 -3.63 1.43
CA ARG A 39 21.80 -5.00 0.89
C ARG A 39 21.91 -4.99 -0.63
N SER A 40 21.10 -4.16 -1.30
CA SER A 40 21.16 -3.95 -2.74
C SER A 40 22.49 -3.38 -3.19
N GLY A 41 22.99 -2.31 -2.52
CA GLY A 41 24.30 -1.74 -2.80
C GLY A 41 25.44 -2.75 -2.68
N ASN A 42 25.44 -3.57 -1.62
CA ASN A 42 26.46 -4.60 -1.39
C ASN A 42 26.34 -5.78 -2.40
N TYR A 43 25.12 -6.11 -2.80
CA TYR A 43 24.85 -7.08 -3.86
C TYR A 43 25.33 -6.57 -5.22
N HIS A 44 25.06 -5.33 -5.57
CA HIS A 44 25.47 -4.72 -6.84
C HIS A 44 26.97 -4.57 -6.96
N VAL A 45 27.68 -4.18 -5.89
CA VAL A 45 29.16 -4.12 -5.88
C VAL A 45 29.77 -5.52 -6.07
N LYS A 46 29.30 -6.53 -5.35
CA LYS A 46 29.77 -7.92 -5.51
C LYS A 46 29.43 -8.50 -6.88
N LYS A 47 28.24 -8.21 -7.42
CA LYS A 47 27.80 -8.62 -8.76
C LYS A 47 28.63 -7.94 -9.86
N ALA A 48 28.92 -6.63 -9.73
CA ALA A 48 29.73 -5.88 -10.69
C ALA A 48 31.14 -6.43 -10.83
N ILE A 49 31.78 -6.80 -9.73
CA ILE A 49 33.14 -7.38 -9.74
C ILE A 49 33.16 -8.79 -10.39
N ARG A 50 32.10 -9.59 -10.18
CA ARG A 50 32.02 -10.99 -10.62
C ARG A 50 31.60 -11.15 -12.09
N THR A 51 30.87 -10.16 -12.66
CA THR A 51 30.26 -10.29 -14.00
C THR A 51 30.85 -9.41 -15.08
N ALA A 52 31.94 -8.66 -14.80
CA ALA A 52 32.56 -7.75 -15.76
C ALA A 52 33.02 -8.41 -17.11
N PRO A 53 33.52 -9.66 -17.16
CA PRO A 53 33.85 -10.31 -18.43
C PRO A 53 32.62 -10.80 -19.20
N GLU A 54 31.57 -11.20 -18.49
CA GLU A 54 30.32 -11.71 -19.11
C GLU A 54 29.47 -10.56 -19.70
N LYS A 55 29.57 -9.35 -19.14
CA LYS A 55 28.86 -8.16 -19.64
C LYS A 55 29.19 -7.79 -21.08
N LYS A 56 30.44 -8.01 -21.54
CA LYS A 56 30.86 -7.72 -22.95
C LYS A 56 30.23 -8.68 -23.96
N VAL A 57 30.25 -9.99 -23.68
CA VAL A 57 29.62 -11.00 -24.54
C VAL A 57 28.10 -10.77 -24.58
N PHE A 58 27.57 -10.46 -23.49
CA PHE A 58 26.14 -10.21 -23.28
C PHE A 58 25.63 -8.94 -24.01
N ARG A 59 26.43 -7.85 -24.02
CA ARG A 59 26.12 -6.65 -24.82
C ARG A 59 26.12 -6.94 -26.32
N ALA A 60 27.02 -7.80 -26.79
CA ALA A 60 27.09 -8.19 -28.20
C ALA A 60 25.88 -9.05 -28.63
N GLU A 61 25.47 -10.03 -27.81
CA GLU A 61 24.27 -10.86 -28.07
C GLU A 61 23.00 -10.02 -28.08
N ARG A 62 22.94 -9.02 -27.22
CA ARG A 62 21.81 -8.10 -27.10
C ARG A 62 21.69 -7.18 -28.32
N ARG A 63 22.81 -6.66 -28.84
CA ARG A 63 22.83 -5.87 -30.09
C ARG A 63 22.32 -6.68 -31.25
N ASP A 64 22.64 -7.96 -31.33
CA ASP A 64 22.19 -8.86 -32.36
C ASP A 64 20.68 -9.14 -32.27
N VAL A 65 20.15 -9.38 -31.06
CA VAL A 65 18.69 -9.54 -30.85
C VAL A 65 17.94 -8.24 -31.19
N LYS A 66 18.47 -7.08 -30.78
CA LYS A 66 17.87 -5.79 -31.09
C LYS A 66 17.84 -5.53 -32.60
N ALA A 67 18.94 -5.78 -33.28
CA ALA A 67 19.03 -5.62 -34.74
C ALA A 67 18.03 -6.52 -35.48
N ARG A 68 17.84 -7.76 -35.03
CA ARG A 68 16.82 -8.69 -35.59
C ARG A 68 15.40 -8.20 -35.32
N VAL A 69 15.12 -7.71 -34.11
CA VAL A 69 13.79 -7.17 -33.75
C VAL A 69 13.48 -5.93 -34.60
N ASP A 70 14.44 -5.03 -34.74
CA ASP A 70 14.28 -3.80 -35.54
C ASP A 70 14.08 -4.11 -37.02
N TYR A 71 14.83 -5.08 -37.56
CA TYR A 71 14.67 -5.53 -38.93
C TYR A 71 13.27 -6.11 -39.15
N GLN A 72 12.85 -7.07 -38.32
CA GLN A 72 11.53 -7.70 -38.43
C GLN A 72 10.38 -6.71 -38.23
N TYR A 73 10.57 -5.74 -37.34
CA TYR A 73 9.56 -4.69 -37.09
C TYR A 73 9.45 -3.72 -38.27
N ARG A 74 10.56 -3.36 -38.91
CA ARG A 74 10.55 -2.54 -40.13
C ARG A 74 9.86 -3.28 -41.28
N SER A 75 10.17 -4.57 -41.48
CA SER A 75 9.51 -5.43 -42.46
C SER A 75 8.01 -5.50 -42.22
N ALA A 76 7.59 -5.78 -40.97
CA ALA A 76 6.18 -5.82 -40.60
C ALA A 76 5.45 -4.46 -40.81
N LYS A 77 6.15 -3.36 -40.63
CA LYS A 77 5.60 -2.00 -40.90
C LYS A 77 5.45 -1.68 -42.38
N GLN A 78 6.25 -2.35 -43.24
CA GLN A 78 6.12 -2.25 -44.71
C GLN A 78 4.98 -3.14 -45.22
N GLU A 79 4.85 -4.34 -44.66
CA GLU A 79 3.79 -5.31 -45.02
C GLU A 79 2.39 -4.88 -44.54
N HIS A 80 2.34 -4.11 -43.44
CA HIS A 80 1.11 -3.67 -42.77
C HIS A 80 1.10 -2.13 -42.58
N PRO A 81 0.77 -1.33 -43.63
CA PRO A 81 0.76 0.12 -43.55
C PRO A 81 -0.20 0.70 -42.50
N GLU A 82 -1.27 -0.04 -42.15
CA GLU A 82 -2.25 0.28 -41.12
C GLU A 82 -1.64 0.41 -39.74
N LEU A 83 -0.52 -0.27 -39.48
CA LEU A 83 0.21 -0.14 -38.22
C LEU A 83 0.78 1.26 -37.98
N LYS A 84 0.93 2.08 -39.05
CA LYS A 84 1.47 3.46 -38.91
C LYS A 84 0.50 4.41 -38.21
N GLN A 85 -0.79 4.10 -38.21
CA GLN A 85 -1.84 4.97 -37.69
C GLN A 85 -2.23 4.68 -36.23
N ASN A 86 -1.90 3.49 -35.70
CA ASN A 86 -2.31 3.08 -34.35
C ASN A 86 -1.11 2.68 -33.48
N ARG A 87 -0.75 3.57 -32.53
CA ARG A 87 0.40 3.37 -31.61
C ARG A 87 0.26 2.11 -30.74
N VAL A 88 -0.96 1.75 -30.34
CA VAL A 88 -1.23 0.59 -29.51
C VAL A 88 -0.97 -0.71 -30.31
N GLN A 89 -1.43 -0.76 -31.56
CA GLN A 89 -1.16 -1.92 -32.44
C GLN A 89 0.34 -2.03 -32.79
N GLN A 90 1.03 -0.89 -32.95
CA GLN A 90 2.50 -0.87 -33.10
C GLN A 90 3.21 -1.51 -31.92
N PHE A 91 2.82 -1.13 -30.70
CA PHE A 91 3.38 -1.67 -29.46
C PHE A 91 3.16 -3.20 -29.35
N TRP A 92 1.93 -3.68 -29.57
CA TRP A 92 1.63 -5.12 -29.50
C TRP A 92 2.36 -5.92 -30.56
N LYS A 93 2.47 -5.40 -31.79
CA LYS A 93 3.21 -6.06 -32.87
C LYS A 93 4.71 -6.13 -32.56
N TRP A 94 5.27 -5.04 -32.03
CA TRP A 94 6.66 -5.00 -31.60
C TRP A 94 6.93 -5.97 -30.46
N GLN A 95 6.07 -6.06 -29.44
CA GLN A 95 6.15 -7.02 -28.36
C GLN A 95 6.09 -8.47 -28.86
N GLN A 96 5.21 -8.75 -29.79
CA GLN A 96 5.10 -10.08 -30.41
C GLN A 96 6.40 -10.49 -31.14
N ILE A 97 6.98 -9.56 -31.91
CA ILE A 97 8.24 -9.77 -32.61
C ILE A 97 9.38 -9.98 -31.62
N LYS A 98 9.46 -9.16 -30.56
CA LYS A 98 10.43 -9.26 -29.49
C LYS A 98 10.37 -10.60 -28.76
N ARG A 99 9.17 -11.09 -28.42
CA ARG A 99 8.98 -12.43 -27.82
C ARG A 99 9.47 -13.56 -28.74
N ARG A 100 9.20 -13.49 -30.04
CA ARG A 100 9.65 -14.47 -31.04
C ARG A 100 11.16 -14.44 -31.22
N ALA A 101 11.76 -13.26 -31.29
CA ALA A 101 13.21 -13.09 -31.42
C ALA A 101 13.98 -13.62 -30.19
N LYS A 102 13.42 -13.42 -28.98
CA LYS A 102 13.98 -13.98 -27.72
C LYS A 102 13.85 -15.51 -27.68
N ALA A 103 12.76 -16.09 -28.15
CA ALA A 103 12.53 -17.53 -28.17
C ALA A 103 13.47 -18.25 -29.16
N ALA A 104 13.92 -17.56 -30.22
CA ALA A 104 14.83 -18.08 -31.23
C ALA A 104 16.32 -17.97 -30.83
N SER A 105 16.65 -17.31 -29.73
CA SER A 105 18.03 -17.25 -29.22
C SER A 105 18.38 -18.55 -28.48
N PRO A 106 19.58 -19.14 -28.72
CA PRO A 106 19.96 -20.38 -28.07
C PRO A 106 20.07 -20.17 -26.57
N LYS A 107 19.17 -20.83 -25.81
CA LYS A 107 19.20 -20.85 -24.36
C LYS A 107 20.48 -21.56 -23.89
N LYS A 108 21.48 -20.82 -23.37
CA LYS A 108 22.43 -21.44 -22.46
C LYS A 108 21.74 -21.63 -21.12
N LEU A 109 21.39 -22.88 -20.86
CA LEU A 109 20.74 -23.38 -19.69
C LEU A 109 21.57 -23.13 -18.43
N THR A 110 20.95 -22.55 -17.42
CA THR A 110 21.23 -22.92 -16.03
C THR A 110 20.02 -23.70 -15.54
N ASN A 111 20.10 -25.03 -15.62
CA ASN A 111 19.13 -25.94 -15.01
C ASN A 111 19.33 -25.94 -13.48
N ALA A 112 18.62 -25.12 -12.77
CA ALA A 112 18.31 -25.40 -11.37
C ALA A 112 16.92 -26.05 -11.33
N ARG A 113 16.87 -27.38 -11.37
CA ARG A 113 15.68 -28.16 -11.08
C ARG A 113 15.32 -27.99 -9.61
N LEU A 114 14.31 -27.18 -9.30
CA LEU A 114 13.57 -27.35 -8.06
C LEU A 114 12.76 -28.66 -8.18
N LYS A 115 13.19 -29.70 -7.47
CA LYS A 115 12.35 -30.87 -7.20
C LYS A 115 11.27 -30.42 -6.19
N SER A 116 10.07 -30.23 -6.68
CA SER A 116 8.86 -30.06 -5.86
C SER A 116 8.59 -31.39 -5.12
N ASN A 117 8.64 -31.36 -3.80
CA ASN A 117 8.19 -32.48 -2.95
C ASN A 117 6.66 -32.45 -2.86
N GLY A 118 5.97 -32.96 -3.85
CA GLY A 118 4.50 -33.03 -3.89
C GLY A 118 3.86 -33.85 -2.74
N THR A 119 4.64 -34.64 -2.04
CA THR A 119 4.17 -35.46 -0.89
C THR A 119 3.92 -34.64 0.37
N VAL A 120 4.65 -33.53 0.59
CA VAL A 120 4.46 -32.69 1.78
C VAL A 120 3.19 -31.86 1.70
N ILE A 121 2.80 -31.44 0.51
CA ILE A 121 1.57 -30.66 0.25
C ILE A 121 0.32 -31.51 0.49
N LEU A 122 0.35 -32.80 0.11
CA LEU A 122 -0.78 -33.72 0.34
C LEU A 122 -1.00 -34.02 1.82
N ILE A 123 0.05 -34.10 2.64
CA ILE A 123 -0.06 -34.35 4.09
C ILE A 123 -0.62 -33.11 4.80
N LEU A 124 -0.23 -31.91 4.41
CA LEU A 124 -0.78 -30.66 4.94
C LEU A 124 -2.26 -30.48 4.62
N LEU A 125 -2.69 -30.79 3.40
CA LEU A 125 -4.11 -30.77 3.01
C LEU A 125 -4.98 -31.78 3.79
N ALA A 126 -4.45 -32.97 4.07
CA ALA A 126 -5.16 -33.96 4.87
C ALA A 126 -5.30 -33.56 6.35
N LEU A 127 -4.32 -32.86 6.93
CA LEU A 127 -4.38 -32.32 8.29
C LEU A 127 -5.39 -31.16 8.42
N ILE A 128 -5.51 -30.31 7.42
CA ILE A 128 -6.48 -29.20 7.38
C ILE A 128 -7.92 -29.73 7.32
N LEU A 129 -8.17 -30.80 6.56
CA LEU A 129 -9.49 -31.44 6.44
C LEU A 129 -9.95 -32.10 7.75
N LEU A 130 -9.02 -32.58 8.59
CA LEU A 130 -9.35 -33.19 9.90
C LEU A 130 -9.72 -32.15 10.98
N ILE A 131 -9.24 -30.90 10.86
CA ILE A 131 -9.54 -29.82 11.82
C ILE A 131 -10.93 -29.21 11.54
N LEU A 132 -11.41 -29.25 10.31
CA LEU A 132 -12.69 -28.67 9.90
C LEU A 132 -13.92 -29.50 10.30
N GLN A 133 -13.77 -30.74 10.83
CA GLN A 133 -14.87 -31.60 11.20
C GLN A 133 -15.34 -31.52 12.68
N SER A 134 -14.76 -30.65 13.51
CA SER A 134 -15.04 -30.68 14.97
C SER A 134 -15.82 -29.50 15.56
N CYS A 135 -16.38 -28.59 14.73
CA CYS A 135 -17.19 -27.47 15.26
C CYS A 135 -18.54 -27.34 14.54
N SER A 136 -19.44 -28.26 14.78
CA SER A 136 -20.86 -28.01 14.51
C SER A 136 -21.69 -28.41 15.73
N SER A 137 -22.14 -27.43 16.49
CA SER A 137 -23.51 -27.32 17.03
C SER A 137 -23.56 -26.26 18.13
N SER A 138 -24.51 -25.39 17.96
CA SER A 138 -25.14 -24.47 18.94
C SER A 138 -24.91 -22.98 18.62
N VAL A 139 -25.83 -22.33 18.00
CA VAL A 139 -26.68 -21.21 18.45
C VAL A 139 -27.53 -20.69 17.27
N ILE A 140 -28.74 -21.18 17.18
CA ILE A 140 -29.79 -20.58 16.38
C ILE A 140 -30.70 -19.86 17.38
N THR A 141 -30.66 -18.57 17.49
CA THR A 141 -31.77 -17.67 17.85
C THR A 141 -31.34 -16.23 18.26
N ILE A 142 -30.48 -15.57 17.51
CA ILE A 142 -30.38 -14.08 17.52
C ILE A 142 -30.13 -13.59 16.08
N ALA A 143 -30.62 -14.34 15.12
CA ALA A 143 -30.07 -14.35 13.77
C ALA A 143 -30.60 -13.28 12.80
N ASN A 144 -31.73 -12.63 13.01
CA ASN A 144 -32.35 -11.89 11.89
C ASN A 144 -31.94 -10.41 11.75
N SER A 145 -31.35 -9.78 12.76
CA SER A 145 -30.78 -8.44 12.64
C SER A 145 -29.25 -8.43 12.50
N LEU A 146 -28.57 -9.44 13.04
CA LEU A 146 -27.11 -9.63 12.86
C LEU A 146 -26.75 -10.23 11.50
N VAL A 147 -27.57 -11.14 10.95
CA VAL A 147 -27.34 -11.78 9.65
C VAL A 147 -27.31 -10.75 8.51
N GLY A 148 -28.13 -9.71 8.56
CA GLY A 148 -28.08 -8.63 7.57
C GLY A 148 -26.81 -7.78 7.64
N ALA A 149 -26.32 -7.50 8.84
CA ALA A 149 -25.11 -6.71 9.05
C ALA A 149 -23.83 -7.51 8.71
N VAL A 150 -23.76 -8.78 9.13
CA VAL A 150 -22.65 -9.68 8.81
C VAL A 150 -22.60 -9.99 7.32
N GLY A 151 -23.74 -10.25 6.68
CA GLY A 151 -23.82 -10.46 5.24
C GLY A 151 -23.35 -9.26 4.42
N ALA A 152 -23.64 -8.04 4.89
CA ALA A 152 -23.20 -6.82 4.21
C ALA A 152 -21.70 -6.50 4.36
N SER A 153 -21.02 -7.09 5.36
CA SER A 153 -19.60 -6.89 5.65
C SER A 153 -18.70 -8.05 5.20
N SER A 154 -19.28 -9.17 4.72
CA SER A 154 -18.53 -10.33 4.23
C SER A 154 -18.22 -10.19 2.74
N PHE A 155 -17.00 -10.56 2.33
CA PHE A 155 -16.72 -10.75 0.91
C PHE A 155 -17.68 -11.77 0.32
N GLN A 156 -18.27 -11.43 -0.84
CA GLN A 156 -19.31 -12.26 -1.47
C GLN A 156 -18.72 -13.28 -2.46
N ALA A 157 -17.50 -13.07 -2.96
CA ALA A 157 -16.84 -14.01 -3.85
C ALA A 157 -16.35 -15.24 -3.08
N GLU A 158 -16.28 -16.38 -3.76
CA GLU A 158 -15.70 -17.60 -3.20
C GLU A 158 -14.23 -17.39 -2.81
N GLU A 159 -13.79 -18.03 -1.71
CA GLU A 159 -12.40 -17.95 -1.23
C GLU A 159 -11.37 -18.26 -2.33
N THR A 160 -11.67 -19.24 -3.18
CA THR A 160 -10.82 -19.61 -4.33
C THR A 160 -10.62 -18.46 -5.30
N GLN A 161 -11.65 -17.64 -5.52
CA GLN A 161 -11.59 -16.47 -6.41
C GLN A 161 -10.89 -15.30 -5.75
N LEU A 162 -11.10 -15.09 -4.44
CA LEU A 162 -10.39 -14.10 -3.65
C LEU A 162 -8.88 -14.35 -3.69
N ARG A 163 -8.46 -15.59 -3.43
CA ARG A 163 -7.04 -15.99 -3.52
C ARG A 163 -6.48 -15.88 -4.93
N ALA A 164 -7.25 -16.27 -5.95
CA ALA A 164 -6.82 -16.16 -7.34
C ALA A 164 -6.62 -14.69 -7.78
N ALA A 165 -7.46 -13.77 -7.30
CA ALA A 165 -7.30 -12.33 -7.58
C ALA A 165 -6.02 -11.76 -6.94
N GLU A 166 -5.73 -12.15 -5.70
CA GLU A 166 -4.51 -11.77 -4.98
C GLU A 166 -3.26 -12.35 -5.67
N GLU A 167 -3.24 -13.64 -5.97
CA GLU A 167 -2.15 -14.29 -6.70
C GLU A 167 -1.89 -13.62 -8.06
N TYR A 168 -2.95 -13.22 -8.76
CA TYR A 168 -2.82 -12.50 -10.02
C TYR A 168 -2.16 -11.13 -9.81
N TYR A 169 -2.54 -10.39 -8.76
CA TYR A 169 -1.93 -9.10 -8.44
C TYR A 169 -0.47 -9.26 -8.03
N CYS A 170 -0.15 -10.20 -7.15
CA CYS A 170 1.22 -10.56 -6.79
C CYS A 170 2.06 -10.95 -8.02
N SER A 171 1.47 -11.67 -9.00
CA SER A 171 2.20 -12.04 -10.23
C SER A 171 2.59 -10.81 -11.06
N MET A 172 1.75 -9.78 -11.10
CA MET A 172 2.08 -8.51 -11.79
C MET A 172 3.19 -7.75 -11.04
N GLU A 173 3.19 -7.77 -9.71
CA GLU A 173 4.26 -7.20 -8.89
C GLU A 173 5.58 -7.92 -9.10
N ASP A 174 5.56 -9.26 -9.16
CA ASP A 174 6.75 -10.06 -9.45
C ASP A 174 7.28 -9.81 -10.88
N GLU A 175 6.38 -9.64 -11.86
CA GLU A 175 6.78 -9.24 -13.22
C GLU A 175 7.45 -7.84 -13.22
N LEU A 176 6.93 -6.90 -12.45
CA LEU A 176 7.54 -5.56 -12.31
C LEU A 176 8.89 -5.62 -11.62
N ARG A 177 9.04 -6.39 -10.52
CA ARG A 177 10.34 -6.63 -9.86
C ARG A 177 11.36 -7.25 -10.82
N GLN A 178 10.96 -8.29 -11.55
CA GLN A 178 11.83 -8.94 -12.54
C GLN A 178 12.20 -7.99 -13.69
N TYR A 179 11.29 -7.12 -14.11
CA TYR A 179 11.58 -6.10 -15.11
C TYR A 179 12.65 -5.12 -14.61
N LEU A 180 12.49 -4.59 -13.40
CA LEU A 180 13.44 -3.66 -12.78
C LEU A 180 14.81 -4.32 -12.53
N ASP A 181 14.84 -5.56 -12.02
CA ASP A 181 16.07 -6.32 -11.84
C ASP A 181 16.83 -6.57 -13.15
N SER A 182 16.09 -6.66 -14.24
CA SER A 182 16.63 -6.86 -15.58
C SER A 182 16.78 -5.57 -16.37
N TYR A 183 16.54 -4.40 -15.76
CA TYR A 183 16.41 -3.14 -16.46
C TYR A 183 17.63 -2.78 -17.28
N GLU A 184 18.82 -2.77 -16.67
CA GLU A 184 20.10 -2.51 -17.36
C GLU A 184 20.40 -3.55 -18.46
N TRP A 185 19.85 -4.73 -18.31
CA TRP A 185 19.98 -5.79 -19.30
C TRP A 185 19.02 -5.60 -20.50
N LEU A 186 17.88 -4.99 -20.26
CA LEU A 186 16.85 -4.75 -21.26
C LEU A 186 17.09 -3.46 -22.07
N HIS A 187 17.89 -2.53 -21.54
CA HIS A 187 18.15 -1.21 -22.09
C HIS A 187 19.65 -1.02 -22.36
N ASP A 188 20.04 -0.12 -23.26
CA ASP A 188 21.42 0.10 -23.69
C ASP A 188 21.74 1.59 -23.50
N TYR A 189 21.85 2.02 -22.24
CA TYR A 189 22.29 3.34 -21.84
C TYR A 189 23.67 3.26 -21.20
N ASP A 190 24.41 4.36 -21.17
CA ASP A 190 25.79 4.36 -20.64
C ASP A 190 25.82 4.38 -19.13
N GLU A 191 24.87 5.08 -18.48
CA GLU A 191 24.75 5.15 -17.03
C GLU A 191 23.30 4.96 -16.61
N TYR A 192 23.09 4.42 -15.41
CA TYR A 192 21.78 4.21 -14.82
C TYR A 192 21.77 4.72 -13.38
N SER A 193 20.69 5.41 -13.04
CA SER A 193 20.37 5.80 -11.66
C SER A 193 18.92 5.43 -11.36
N TYR A 194 18.63 5.13 -10.10
CA TYR A 194 17.34 4.58 -9.68
C TYR A 194 16.81 5.29 -8.44
N ASP A 195 15.50 5.56 -8.48
CA ASP A 195 14.68 5.99 -7.34
C ASP A 195 13.44 5.09 -7.35
N LEU A 196 13.45 4.04 -6.52
CA LEU A 196 12.46 2.97 -6.58
C LEU A 196 11.78 2.80 -5.22
N ASP A 197 10.48 3.11 -5.19
CA ASP A 197 9.62 2.75 -4.07
C ASP A 197 9.47 1.23 -3.93
N SER A 198 9.04 0.77 -2.75
CA SER A 198 8.71 -0.64 -2.49
C SER A 198 7.56 -1.11 -3.38
N ILE A 199 7.68 -2.36 -3.87
CA ILE A 199 6.60 -3.03 -4.62
C ILE A 199 5.89 -3.96 -3.65
N GLU A 200 4.79 -3.47 -3.10
CA GLU A 200 4.01 -4.17 -2.08
C GLU A 200 2.60 -3.60 -1.97
N HIS A 201 1.67 -4.43 -1.53
CA HIS A 201 0.30 -4.03 -1.17
C HIS A 201 -0.22 -4.93 -0.03
N ASP A 202 -1.35 -4.55 0.56
CA ASP A 202 -2.06 -5.41 1.51
C ASP A 202 -3.24 -6.10 0.83
N PRO A 203 -3.41 -7.42 0.99
CA PRO A 203 -4.47 -8.18 0.34
C PRO A 203 -5.88 -7.72 0.75
N TYR A 204 -6.10 -7.31 1.99
CA TYR A 204 -7.43 -6.86 2.41
C TYR A 204 -7.84 -5.52 1.81
N ILE A 205 -6.86 -4.65 1.52
CA ILE A 205 -7.13 -3.41 0.76
C ILE A 205 -7.56 -3.78 -0.65
N LEU A 206 -6.81 -4.66 -1.33
CA LEU A 206 -7.15 -5.11 -2.69
C LEU A 206 -8.54 -5.72 -2.75
N LEU A 207 -8.80 -6.71 -1.90
CA LEU A 207 -10.08 -7.44 -1.87
C LEU A 207 -11.25 -6.55 -1.47
N SER A 208 -11.02 -5.57 -0.57
CA SER A 208 -12.06 -4.59 -0.21
C SER A 208 -12.40 -3.66 -1.37
N ILE A 209 -11.42 -3.24 -2.18
CA ILE A 209 -11.67 -2.45 -3.40
C ILE A 209 -12.45 -3.28 -4.41
N LEU A 210 -12.01 -4.50 -4.71
CA LEU A 210 -12.67 -5.40 -5.68
C LEU A 210 -14.11 -5.66 -5.30
N SER A 211 -14.36 -6.08 -4.05
CA SER A 211 -15.72 -6.36 -3.53
C SER A 211 -16.59 -5.12 -3.46
N SER A 212 -16.00 -3.92 -3.42
CA SER A 212 -16.75 -2.66 -3.48
C SER A 212 -17.15 -2.26 -4.89
N ILE A 213 -16.35 -2.62 -5.90
CA ILE A 213 -16.64 -2.37 -7.31
C ILE A 213 -17.60 -3.42 -7.85
N HIS A 214 -17.29 -4.70 -7.61
CA HIS A 214 -18.04 -5.85 -8.09
C HIS A 214 -18.99 -6.33 -7.00
N ASP A 215 -20.27 -5.95 -7.13
CA ASP A 215 -21.30 -6.29 -6.15
C ASP A 215 -21.74 -7.76 -6.33
N GLY A 216 -21.76 -8.54 -5.25
CA GLY A 216 -22.10 -9.96 -5.27
C GLY A 216 -20.94 -10.89 -5.58
N GLU A 217 -21.24 -12.08 -6.07
CA GLU A 217 -20.25 -13.07 -6.47
C GLU A 217 -19.54 -12.63 -7.75
N TRP A 218 -18.23 -12.80 -7.78
CA TRP A 218 -17.40 -12.52 -8.95
C TRP A 218 -16.29 -13.57 -9.09
N THR A 219 -15.79 -13.75 -10.31
CA THR A 219 -14.65 -14.60 -10.63
C THR A 219 -13.41 -13.76 -10.95
N LEU A 220 -12.24 -14.41 -10.97
CA LEU A 220 -11.01 -13.73 -11.39
C LEU A 220 -11.15 -13.07 -12.77
N ASP A 221 -11.82 -13.73 -13.71
CA ASP A 221 -11.97 -13.17 -15.07
C ASP A 221 -12.81 -11.91 -15.10
N ASP A 222 -13.80 -11.78 -14.21
CA ASP A 222 -14.63 -10.58 -14.07
C ASP A 222 -13.81 -9.40 -13.54
N VAL A 223 -12.83 -9.63 -12.67
CA VAL A 223 -12.07 -8.59 -11.99
C VAL A 223 -10.70 -8.29 -12.60
N LYS A 224 -10.19 -9.07 -13.55
CA LYS A 224 -8.88 -8.85 -14.19
C LYS A 224 -8.69 -7.44 -14.74
N GLY A 225 -9.73 -6.88 -15.36
CA GLY A 225 -9.69 -5.49 -15.85
C GLY A 225 -9.48 -4.48 -14.74
N THR A 226 -10.15 -4.68 -13.61
CA THR A 226 -10.01 -3.86 -12.41
C THR A 226 -8.63 -4.01 -11.79
N LEU A 227 -8.13 -5.24 -11.65
CA LEU A 227 -6.79 -5.51 -11.13
C LEU A 227 -5.71 -4.80 -11.95
N ASN A 228 -5.76 -4.91 -13.29
CA ASN A 228 -4.84 -4.21 -14.17
C ASN A 228 -4.92 -2.68 -14.05
N MET A 229 -6.13 -2.14 -13.91
CA MET A 229 -6.34 -0.71 -13.71
C MET A 229 -5.76 -0.22 -12.38
N LEU A 230 -5.98 -0.96 -11.29
CA LEU A 230 -5.43 -0.66 -9.96
C LEU A 230 -3.90 -0.71 -9.99
N PHE A 231 -3.33 -1.76 -10.57
CA PHE A 231 -1.89 -1.91 -10.71
C PHE A 231 -1.23 -0.74 -11.44
N GLN A 232 -1.81 -0.34 -12.57
CA GLN A 232 -1.31 0.81 -13.36
C GLN A 232 -1.44 2.16 -12.63
N ARG A 233 -2.39 2.28 -11.71
CA ARG A 233 -2.55 3.48 -10.89
C ARG A 233 -1.65 3.48 -9.67
N GLN A 234 -1.39 2.31 -9.11
CA GLN A 234 -0.51 2.17 -7.96
C GLN A 234 0.96 2.36 -8.33
N TYR A 235 1.42 1.72 -9.41
CA TYR A 235 2.83 1.71 -9.81
C TYR A 235 3.06 2.58 -11.04
N ILE A 236 3.71 3.72 -10.85
CA ILE A 236 4.07 4.66 -11.91
C ILE A 236 5.57 4.56 -12.18
N LEU A 237 5.93 3.93 -13.29
CA LEU A 237 7.32 3.84 -13.72
C LEU A 237 7.62 4.97 -14.71
N THR A 238 8.62 5.78 -14.40
CA THR A 238 9.07 6.91 -15.22
C THR A 238 10.55 6.73 -15.59
N GLU A 239 10.87 6.98 -16.86
CA GLU A 239 12.22 6.95 -17.40
C GLU A 239 12.59 8.36 -17.87
N THR A 240 13.68 8.90 -17.37
CA THR A 240 14.20 10.21 -17.80
C THR A 240 15.60 10.03 -18.37
N LEU A 241 15.79 10.47 -19.61
CA LEU A 241 17.05 10.38 -20.30
C LEU A 241 17.78 11.72 -20.28
N HIS A 242 19.06 11.71 -19.93
CA HIS A 242 19.93 12.87 -19.90
C HIS A 242 21.13 12.64 -20.81
N LEU A 243 21.44 13.61 -21.69
CA LEU A 243 22.70 13.65 -22.41
C LEU A 243 23.80 14.09 -21.45
N MET A 244 24.86 13.31 -21.35
CA MET A 244 26.02 13.64 -20.53
C MET A 244 26.99 14.54 -21.32
N PRO A 245 27.55 15.58 -20.70
CA PRO A 245 28.54 16.42 -21.35
C PRO A 245 29.85 15.64 -21.56
N GLY A 246 30.39 15.65 -22.79
CA GLY A 246 31.64 14.98 -23.15
C GLY A 246 31.89 15.01 -24.66
N GLU A 247 33.08 14.51 -25.11
CA GLU A 247 33.42 14.41 -26.54
C GLU A 247 32.62 13.29 -27.27
N GLU A 248 32.08 12.31 -26.51
CA GLU A 248 31.21 11.26 -27.02
C GLU A 248 29.79 11.46 -26.44
N GLU A 249 28.77 11.31 -27.30
CA GLU A 249 27.38 11.33 -26.88
C GLU A 249 27.07 10.13 -25.97
N ARG A 250 27.01 10.37 -24.67
CA ARG A 250 26.66 9.37 -23.65
C ARG A 250 25.28 9.69 -23.09
N ILE A 251 24.47 8.66 -22.86
CA ILE A 251 23.11 8.78 -22.36
C ILE A 251 23.03 8.16 -20.95
N ALA A 252 22.68 8.98 -19.96
CA ALA A 252 22.30 8.50 -18.64
C ALA A 252 20.77 8.34 -18.58
N CYS A 253 20.33 7.22 -17.98
CA CYS A 253 18.93 6.93 -17.72
C CYS A 253 18.63 6.98 -16.22
N PHE A 254 17.72 7.84 -15.83
CA PHE A 254 17.13 7.87 -14.48
C PHE A 254 15.81 7.11 -14.51
N VAL A 255 15.71 6.07 -13.69
CA VAL A 255 14.52 5.22 -13.55
C VAL A 255 13.87 5.49 -12.21
N LYS A 256 12.64 5.97 -12.25
CA LYS A 256 11.85 6.19 -11.05
C LYS A 256 10.64 5.29 -11.04
N LEU A 257 10.45 4.53 -9.94
CA LEU A 257 9.21 3.85 -9.62
C LEU A 257 8.54 4.55 -8.44
N GLU A 258 7.35 5.07 -8.65
CA GLU A 258 6.49 5.62 -7.62
C GLU A 258 5.40 4.61 -7.26
N ASN A 259 5.28 4.23 -5.97
CA ASN A 259 4.17 3.46 -5.43
C ASN A 259 3.20 4.43 -4.74
N LYS A 260 2.07 4.73 -5.38
CA LYS A 260 1.03 5.64 -4.84
C LYS A 260 0.25 5.04 -3.66
N LYS A 261 0.60 3.84 -3.22
CA LYS A 261 -0.07 3.09 -2.16
C LYS A 261 -1.53 2.74 -2.51
N LEU A 262 -1.82 1.46 -2.48
CA LEU A 262 -3.14 0.93 -2.87
C LEU A 262 -4.29 1.49 -2.00
N ASP A 263 -4.04 1.73 -0.71
CA ASP A 263 -4.99 2.29 0.26
C ASP A 263 -5.39 3.75 -0.03
N ARG A 264 -4.65 4.47 -0.87
CA ARG A 264 -4.96 5.84 -1.31
C ARG A 264 -5.85 5.90 -2.55
N LEU A 265 -5.91 4.81 -3.33
CA LEU A 265 -6.68 4.75 -4.57
C LEU A 265 -8.21 4.73 -4.38
N PRO A 266 -8.80 4.22 -3.29
CA PRO A 266 -10.25 4.15 -3.13
C PRO A 266 -10.98 5.46 -3.43
N ILE A 267 -10.46 6.59 -2.95
CA ILE A 267 -11.08 7.91 -3.19
C ILE A 267 -11.08 8.33 -4.66
N GLU A 268 -10.13 7.82 -5.45
CA GLU A 268 -10.00 8.15 -6.87
C GLU A 268 -10.82 7.22 -7.77
N VAL A 269 -10.99 5.94 -7.37
CA VAL A 269 -11.55 4.91 -8.23
C VAL A 269 -12.97 4.49 -7.84
N LEU A 270 -13.39 4.76 -6.60
CA LEU A 270 -14.70 4.36 -6.09
C LEU A 270 -15.71 5.52 -6.12
N SER A 271 -16.93 5.23 -6.51
CA SER A 271 -18.05 6.13 -6.26
C SER A 271 -18.34 6.22 -4.74
N LYS A 272 -19.07 7.26 -4.32
CA LYS A 272 -19.43 7.43 -2.90
C LYS A 272 -20.02 6.16 -2.27
N LYS A 273 -20.97 5.50 -2.96
CA LYS A 273 -21.61 4.26 -2.48
C LYS A 273 -20.63 3.10 -2.38
N GLN A 274 -19.68 3.00 -3.31
CA GLN A 274 -18.62 2.00 -3.27
C GLN A 274 -17.61 2.28 -2.15
N LEU A 275 -17.30 3.56 -1.89
CA LEU A 275 -16.42 3.96 -0.80
C LEU A 275 -17.06 3.64 0.58
N GLU A 276 -18.38 3.80 0.72
CA GLU A 276 -19.12 3.37 1.91
C GLU A 276 -18.98 1.85 2.14
N ARG A 277 -19.11 1.04 1.10
CA ARG A 277 -18.89 -0.42 1.18
C ARG A 277 -17.44 -0.77 1.49
N TYR A 278 -16.50 -0.08 0.86
CA TYR A 278 -15.07 -0.27 1.11
C TYR A 278 -14.71 -0.08 2.58
N ALA A 279 -15.23 0.97 3.23
CA ALA A 279 -15.02 1.21 4.66
C ALA A 279 -15.53 0.03 5.52
N VAL A 280 -16.67 -0.54 5.15
CA VAL A 280 -17.26 -1.70 5.85
C VAL A 280 -16.40 -2.97 5.62
N TYR A 281 -16.05 -3.28 4.38
CA TYR A 281 -15.21 -4.46 4.08
C TYR A 281 -13.84 -4.37 4.74
N LYS A 282 -13.20 -3.20 4.70
CA LYS A 282 -11.91 -2.97 5.31
C LYS A 282 -11.97 -3.19 6.84
N SER A 283 -12.95 -2.58 7.52
CA SER A 283 -13.07 -2.68 8.98
C SER A 283 -13.39 -4.10 9.47
N ALA A 284 -14.12 -4.86 8.67
CA ALA A 284 -14.50 -6.24 8.99
C ALA A 284 -13.55 -7.29 8.40
N LEU A 285 -12.53 -6.89 7.64
CA LEU A 285 -11.66 -7.79 6.86
C LEU A 285 -12.47 -8.77 6.01
N GLY A 286 -13.62 -8.32 5.48
CA GLY A 286 -14.57 -9.15 4.78
C GLY A 286 -15.09 -10.34 5.60
N ASN A 287 -14.98 -10.30 6.94
CA ASN A 287 -15.26 -11.40 7.88
C ASN A 287 -14.47 -12.69 7.59
N MET A 288 -13.30 -12.57 6.99
CA MET A 288 -12.40 -13.68 6.64
C MET A 288 -10.95 -13.38 7.06
N PRO A 289 -10.68 -13.06 8.36
CA PRO A 289 -9.32 -12.70 8.82
C PRO A 289 -8.31 -13.84 8.66
N GLU A 290 -8.78 -15.09 8.55
CA GLU A 290 -7.97 -16.28 8.32
C GLU A 290 -7.43 -16.39 6.88
N LEU A 291 -7.95 -15.59 5.95
CA LEU A 291 -7.55 -15.65 4.56
C LEU A 291 -6.07 -15.26 4.37
N TYR A 292 -5.65 -14.19 5.07
CA TYR A 292 -4.26 -13.71 5.10
C TYR A 292 -3.87 -13.30 6.53
N PRO A 293 -3.61 -14.28 7.43
CA PRO A 293 -3.45 -14.02 8.87
C PRO A 293 -2.21 -13.20 9.22
N ASN A 294 -1.26 -13.07 8.30
CA ASN A 294 -0.03 -12.28 8.48
C ASN A 294 -0.17 -10.82 8.02
N SER A 295 -1.32 -10.43 7.43
CA SER A 295 -1.58 -9.06 7.06
C SER A 295 -1.53 -8.14 8.28
N ASP A 296 -1.01 -6.93 8.08
CA ASP A 296 -0.95 -5.94 9.14
C ASP A 296 -2.35 -5.46 9.55
N TYR A 297 -3.32 -5.46 8.63
CA TYR A 297 -4.71 -5.14 8.94
C TYR A 297 -5.35 -6.19 9.86
N VAL A 298 -5.02 -7.48 9.73
CA VAL A 298 -5.48 -8.52 10.68
C VAL A 298 -4.96 -8.24 12.07
N LYS A 299 -3.67 -7.93 12.21
CA LYS A 299 -3.06 -7.58 13.51
C LYS A 299 -3.68 -6.32 14.10
N MET A 300 -3.94 -5.33 13.27
CA MET A 300 -4.49 -4.03 13.62
C MET A 300 -5.94 -4.14 14.13
N TYR A 301 -6.81 -4.80 13.36
CA TYR A 301 -8.23 -4.91 13.71
C TYR A 301 -8.57 -6.05 14.68
N SER A 302 -7.63 -6.94 14.98
CA SER A 302 -7.81 -7.95 16.06
C SER A 302 -7.64 -7.38 17.46
N ARG A 303 -7.18 -6.13 17.61
CA ARG A 303 -7.03 -5.45 18.90
C ARG A 303 -8.13 -4.41 19.08
N PRO A 304 -8.64 -4.22 20.31
CA PRO A 304 -9.54 -3.11 20.57
C PRO A 304 -8.81 -1.77 20.39
N PRO A 305 -9.49 -0.71 19.95
CA PRO A 305 -8.93 0.62 19.91
C PRO A 305 -8.37 1.05 21.28
N THR A 306 -7.29 1.81 21.26
CA THR A 306 -6.72 2.39 22.49
C THR A 306 -7.72 3.37 23.10
N MET A 307 -8.09 3.13 24.35
CA MET A 307 -9.01 3.96 25.11
C MET A 307 -8.25 4.80 26.15
N HIS A 308 -8.77 6.00 26.42
CA HIS A 308 -8.25 6.86 27.46
C HIS A 308 -9.42 7.49 28.24
N THR A 309 -9.26 7.65 29.56
CA THR A 309 -10.27 8.32 30.38
C THR A 309 -9.90 9.79 30.51
N VAL A 310 -10.59 10.64 29.79
CA VAL A 310 -10.42 12.09 29.86
C VAL A 310 -10.92 12.59 31.23
N PRO A 311 -10.13 13.39 31.99
CA PRO A 311 -10.52 13.91 33.29
C PRO A 311 -11.83 14.69 33.25
N GLU A 312 -12.73 14.40 34.18
CA GLU A 312 -14.09 14.98 34.25
C GLU A 312 -14.08 16.52 34.31
N GLN A 313 -13.08 17.10 34.91
CA GLN A 313 -12.91 18.56 35.02
C GLN A 313 -12.85 19.26 33.65
N TYR A 314 -12.35 18.60 32.59
CA TYR A 314 -12.27 19.20 31.25
C TYR A 314 -13.64 19.31 30.57
N PHE A 315 -14.61 18.47 30.94
CA PHE A 315 -15.97 18.53 30.43
C PHE A 315 -16.81 19.68 30.97
N GLN A 316 -16.26 20.49 31.89
CA GLN A 316 -16.87 21.74 32.31
C GLN A 316 -16.88 22.79 31.18
N ASP A 317 -15.92 22.73 30.26
CA ASP A 317 -16.00 23.47 29.00
C ASP A 317 -17.03 22.79 28.07
N ARG A 318 -18.16 23.48 27.87
CA ARG A 318 -19.25 22.97 27.01
C ARG A 318 -18.85 22.76 25.56
N ASN A 319 -17.92 23.53 25.03
CA ASN A 319 -17.44 23.35 23.66
C ASN A 319 -16.61 22.07 23.56
N PHE A 320 -15.70 21.85 24.50
CA PHE A 320 -14.93 20.60 24.55
C PHE A 320 -15.83 19.40 24.79
N ALA A 321 -16.78 19.48 25.72
CA ALA A 321 -17.74 18.41 25.97
C ALA A 321 -18.52 18.02 24.70
N ALA A 322 -19.01 19.00 23.93
CA ALA A 322 -19.70 18.75 22.67
C ALA A 322 -18.77 18.12 21.60
N ILE A 323 -17.49 18.57 21.52
CA ILE A 323 -16.52 17.99 20.62
C ILE A 323 -16.28 16.51 20.95
N MET A 324 -16.09 16.18 22.24
CA MET A 324 -15.84 14.82 22.68
C MET A 324 -17.07 13.92 22.49
N GLU A 325 -18.26 14.41 22.83
CA GLU A 325 -19.52 13.68 22.60
C GLU A 325 -19.70 13.29 21.13
N GLU A 326 -19.30 14.15 20.19
CA GLU A 326 -19.35 13.83 18.77
C GLU A 326 -18.17 12.93 18.36
N ALA A 327 -16.94 13.24 18.78
CA ALA A 327 -15.74 12.58 18.35
C ALA A 327 -15.69 11.09 18.75
N GLU A 328 -16.04 10.77 19.99
CA GLU A 328 -15.98 9.41 20.55
C GLU A 328 -16.96 8.43 19.87
N LYS A 329 -17.99 8.91 19.18
CA LYS A 329 -18.93 8.06 18.41
C LYS A 329 -18.23 7.23 17.33
N TYR A 330 -17.08 7.66 16.89
CA TYR A 330 -16.35 7.07 15.75
C TYR A 330 -15.13 6.28 16.15
N ILE A 331 -14.86 6.10 17.45
CA ILE A 331 -13.76 5.23 17.90
C ILE A 331 -13.95 3.83 17.32
N GLY A 332 -12.87 3.27 16.75
CA GLY A 332 -12.87 1.98 16.07
C GLY A 332 -13.20 2.05 14.58
N TYR A 333 -13.58 3.21 14.03
CA TYR A 333 -13.76 3.37 12.59
C TYR A 333 -12.42 3.27 11.86
N PRO A 334 -12.39 2.61 10.68
CA PRO A 334 -11.15 2.46 9.91
C PRO A 334 -10.69 3.80 9.35
N TYR A 335 -9.39 3.94 9.14
CA TYR A 335 -8.86 5.05 8.35
C TYR A 335 -9.20 4.84 6.86
N VAL A 336 -9.76 5.84 6.21
CA VAL A 336 -9.99 5.85 4.76
C VAL A 336 -9.45 7.15 4.19
N TRP A 337 -8.42 7.06 3.36
CA TRP A 337 -7.80 8.22 2.72
C TRP A 337 -8.83 9.06 1.96
N GLY A 338 -8.90 10.37 2.27
CA GLY A 338 -9.90 11.29 1.73
C GLY A 338 -11.29 11.16 2.32
N GLY A 339 -11.54 10.18 3.19
CA GLY A 339 -12.80 9.99 3.89
C GLY A 339 -13.16 11.18 4.78
N SER A 340 -14.44 11.50 4.90
CA SER A 340 -14.89 12.72 5.60
C SER A 340 -16.30 12.65 6.17
N SER A 341 -16.86 11.45 6.30
CA SER A 341 -18.21 11.24 6.85
C SER A 341 -18.31 9.88 7.53
N PRO A 342 -19.25 9.68 8.46
CA PRO A 342 -19.45 8.38 9.10
C PRO A 342 -19.67 7.23 8.12
N SER A 343 -20.32 7.48 6.98
CA SER A 343 -20.61 6.43 5.99
C SER A 343 -19.41 6.02 5.16
N THR A 344 -18.48 6.94 4.89
CA THR A 344 -17.25 6.67 4.12
C THR A 344 -16.04 6.42 5.01
N SER A 345 -16.22 6.50 6.34
CA SER A 345 -15.16 6.68 7.32
C SER A 345 -14.37 7.97 7.08
N PHE A 346 -13.17 8.11 7.66
CA PHE A 346 -12.44 9.36 7.74
C PHE A 346 -10.96 9.18 7.45
N ASP A 347 -10.33 10.26 6.93
CA ASP A 347 -8.92 10.52 7.16
C ASP A 347 -8.71 11.43 8.38
N CYS A 348 -7.47 11.71 8.76
CA CYS A 348 -7.17 12.51 9.96
C CYS A 348 -7.82 13.89 9.92
N SER A 349 -7.72 14.60 8.81
CA SER A 349 -8.29 15.94 8.65
C SER A 349 -9.81 15.90 8.43
N GLY A 350 -10.30 14.88 7.72
CA GLY A 350 -11.74 14.69 7.51
C GLY A 350 -12.49 14.43 8.81
N TYR A 351 -11.89 13.66 9.70
CA TYR A 351 -12.40 13.42 11.04
C TYR A 351 -12.53 14.71 11.85
N VAL A 352 -11.43 15.45 11.97
CA VAL A 352 -11.42 16.73 12.69
C VAL A 352 -12.40 17.72 12.07
N CYS A 353 -12.38 17.89 10.74
CA CYS A 353 -13.32 18.77 10.05
C CYS A 353 -14.78 18.39 10.34
N TYR A 354 -15.09 17.11 10.27
CA TYR A 354 -16.45 16.63 10.48
C TYR A 354 -16.92 16.93 11.91
N VAL A 355 -16.12 16.54 12.92
CA VAL A 355 -16.45 16.75 14.35
C VAL A 355 -16.64 18.24 14.65
N TYR A 356 -15.69 19.08 14.22
CA TYR A 356 -15.77 20.53 14.52
C TYR A 356 -16.91 21.23 13.78
N ASN A 357 -17.22 20.82 12.53
CA ASN A 357 -18.39 21.35 11.82
C ASN A 357 -19.70 20.95 12.51
N LYS A 358 -19.81 19.72 13.03
CA LYS A 358 -20.98 19.27 13.82
C LYS A 358 -21.17 20.09 15.11
N CYS A 359 -20.03 20.52 15.68
CA CYS A 359 -20.06 21.41 16.88
C CYS A 359 -20.11 22.90 16.52
N GLY A 360 -20.46 23.25 15.28
CA GLY A 360 -20.72 24.63 14.85
C GLY A 360 -19.50 25.48 14.56
N LYS A 361 -18.31 24.89 14.37
CA LYS A 361 -17.05 25.64 14.13
C LYS A 361 -16.80 26.03 12.66
N ASN A 362 -17.61 25.57 11.70
CA ASN A 362 -17.58 25.92 10.27
C ASN A 362 -16.17 25.90 9.62
N VAL A 363 -15.36 24.88 9.91
CA VAL A 363 -14.03 24.72 9.34
C VAL A 363 -14.06 24.20 7.88
N GLY A 364 -15.24 23.78 7.40
CA GLY A 364 -15.40 23.15 6.08
C GLY A 364 -14.72 21.80 5.98
N ARG A 365 -14.33 21.36 4.75
CA ARG A 365 -13.46 20.21 4.51
C ARG A 365 -12.12 20.73 3.97
N THR A 366 -11.07 20.48 4.71
CA THR A 366 -9.72 20.90 4.34
C THR A 366 -8.70 19.84 4.77
N THR A 367 -7.43 19.99 4.38
CA THR A 367 -6.32 19.10 4.77
C THR A 367 -5.81 19.43 6.18
N ALA A 368 -4.92 18.58 6.73
CA ALA A 368 -4.25 18.87 8.00
C ALA A 368 -3.48 20.19 7.92
N GLN A 369 -2.80 20.49 6.79
CA GLN A 369 -2.16 21.76 6.54
C GLN A 369 -3.17 22.93 6.50
N GLY A 370 -4.33 22.71 5.91
CA GLY A 370 -5.39 23.71 5.88
C GLY A 370 -5.91 24.05 7.28
N LEU A 371 -6.20 23.04 8.11
CA LEU A 371 -6.54 23.22 9.54
C LEU A 371 -5.44 23.96 10.29
N TYR A 372 -4.19 23.57 10.08
CA TYR A 372 -3.03 24.25 10.68
C TYR A 372 -3.01 25.73 10.33
N ASN A 373 -3.31 26.12 9.10
CA ASN A 373 -3.34 27.52 8.65
C ASN A 373 -4.50 28.32 9.27
N MET A 374 -5.59 27.67 9.65
CA MET A 374 -6.75 28.29 10.30
C MET A 374 -6.54 28.55 11.80
N CYS A 375 -5.55 27.88 12.40
CA CYS A 375 -5.30 27.97 13.84
C CYS A 375 -4.36 29.12 14.23
N ALA A 376 -4.57 29.68 15.40
CA ALA A 376 -3.53 30.40 16.14
C ALA A 376 -2.59 29.39 16.81
N ARG A 377 -1.27 29.61 16.74
CA ARG A 377 -0.28 28.76 17.42
C ARG A 377 -0.35 28.97 18.92
N VAL A 378 -0.30 27.89 19.69
CA VAL A 378 -0.31 27.94 21.16
C VAL A 378 0.84 27.10 21.71
N SER A 379 1.46 27.57 22.78
CA SER A 379 2.50 26.82 23.51
C SER A 379 1.93 26.09 24.72
N ASP A 380 0.75 26.48 25.17
CA ASP A 380 0.02 25.87 26.29
C ASP A 380 -1.36 25.45 25.80
N PRO A 381 -1.48 24.21 25.27
CA PRO A 381 -2.72 23.74 24.71
C PRO A 381 -3.74 23.39 25.80
N ILE A 382 -4.99 23.68 25.51
CA ILE A 382 -6.13 23.25 26.32
C ILE A 382 -6.94 22.16 25.58
N PRO A 383 -7.70 21.31 26.29
CA PRO A 383 -8.59 20.34 25.66
C PRO A 383 -9.48 20.98 24.58
N GLY A 384 -9.55 20.37 23.41
CA GLY A 384 -10.21 20.91 22.22
C GLY A 384 -9.32 21.76 21.30
N ASP A 385 -8.05 22.00 21.64
CA ASP A 385 -7.06 22.48 20.67
C ASP A 385 -6.66 21.35 19.73
N LEU A 386 -6.04 21.67 18.60
CA LEU A 386 -5.54 20.69 17.64
C LEU A 386 -4.04 20.48 17.84
N VAL A 387 -3.61 19.23 17.65
CA VAL A 387 -2.19 18.87 17.61
C VAL A 387 -1.82 18.43 16.20
N PHE A 388 -0.69 18.94 15.69
CA PHE A 388 -0.24 18.78 14.32
C PHE A 388 1.12 18.09 14.25
N PHE A 389 1.31 17.27 13.22
CA PHE A 389 2.51 16.48 13.02
C PHE A 389 3.01 16.60 11.58
N LYS A 390 4.32 16.34 11.39
CA LYS A 390 4.99 16.25 10.10
C LYS A 390 5.71 14.92 9.95
N GLY A 391 5.89 14.48 8.72
CA GLY A 391 6.66 13.26 8.42
C GLY A 391 5.96 11.94 8.76
N THR A 392 4.67 11.97 9.11
CA THR A 392 3.89 10.72 9.30
C THR A 392 3.62 10.00 7.96
N TYR A 393 3.77 10.68 6.85
CA TYR A 393 3.88 10.17 5.49
C TYR A 393 4.65 11.17 4.64
N ASP A 394 5.09 10.77 3.44
CA ASP A 394 5.89 11.61 2.55
C ASP A 394 5.09 12.82 2.04
N THR A 395 5.34 13.96 2.67
CA THR A 395 4.83 15.28 2.30
C THR A 395 5.65 16.36 3.00
N PRO A 396 5.96 17.49 2.34
CA PRO A 396 6.64 18.62 2.98
C PRO A 396 5.72 19.38 3.95
N GLU A 397 4.42 19.15 3.87
CA GLU A 397 3.39 19.85 4.66
C GLU A 397 3.12 19.15 6.00
N VAL A 398 2.14 19.68 6.75
CA VAL A 398 1.57 19.00 7.92
C VAL A 398 0.88 17.72 7.45
N SER A 399 1.35 16.59 7.95
CA SER A 399 0.92 15.27 7.49
C SER A 399 -0.19 14.64 8.34
N HIS A 400 -0.35 15.06 9.61
CA HIS A 400 -1.37 14.50 10.49
C HIS A 400 -1.91 15.53 11.47
N VAL A 401 -3.13 15.29 11.99
CA VAL A 401 -3.80 16.14 12.97
C VAL A 401 -4.65 15.29 13.91
N GLY A 402 -4.65 15.66 15.20
CA GLY A 402 -5.52 15.09 16.23
C GLY A 402 -6.17 16.15 17.09
N ILE A 403 -7.15 15.76 17.90
CA ILE A 403 -7.83 16.59 18.91
C ILE A 403 -7.12 16.41 20.23
N TYR A 404 -6.49 17.46 20.77
CA TYR A 404 -5.86 17.41 22.08
C TYR A 404 -6.93 17.28 23.16
N VAL A 405 -6.78 16.32 24.07
CA VAL A 405 -7.79 16.02 25.11
C VAL A 405 -7.28 16.28 26.53
N GLY A 406 -6.07 16.85 26.65
CA GLY A 406 -5.43 17.13 27.94
C GLY A 406 -4.40 16.07 28.32
N ASP A 407 -3.55 16.42 29.32
CA ASP A 407 -2.60 15.51 29.98
C ASP A 407 -1.67 14.71 29.05
N GLY A 408 -1.32 15.30 27.88
CA GLY A 408 -0.48 14.65 26.90
C GLY A 408 -1.17 13.59 26.04
N TRP A 409 -2.50 13.63 25.94
CA TRP A 409 -3.28 12.71 25.10
C TRP A 409 -4.00 13.43 23.97
N MET A 410 -4.23 12.71 22.89
CA MET A 410 -5.09 13.14 21.79
C MET A 410 -6.08 12.05 21.39
N LEU A 411 -7.21 12.45 20.81
CA LEU A 411 -8.09 11.57 20.04
C LEU A 411 -7.85 11.85 18.55
N GLN A 412 -7.52 10.82 17.79
CA GLN A 412 -7.07 10.99 16.40
C GLN A 412 -7.63 9.92 15.48
N CYS A 413 -7.72 10.23 14.19
CA CYS A 413 -8.01 9.26 13.15
C CYS A 413 -6.71 8.63 12.68
N GLY A 414 -6.27 7.60 13.43
CA GLY A 414 -5.37 6.58 12.95
C GLY A 414 -6.15 5.45 12.26
N ASP A 415 -5.57 4.27 12.20
CA ASP A 415 -6.26 3.09 11.71
C ASP A 415 -6.27 2.00 12.80
N PRO A 416 -7.34 1.90 13.60
CA PRO A 416 -8.61 2.67 13.60
C PRO A 416 -8.51 4.03 14.32
N ILE A 417 -9.65 4.78 14.36
CA ILE A 417 -9.82 5.97 15.21
C ILE A 417 -9.67 5.55 16.67
N GLN A 418 -8.76 6.20 17.39
CA GLN A 418 -8.44 5.88 18.78
C GLN A 418 -7.72 7.00 19.51
N TYR A 419 -7.59 6.87 20.82
CA TYR A 419 -6.72 7.72 21.59
C TYR A 419 -5.24 7.41 21.35
N ALA A 420 -4.39 8.39 21.53
CA ALA A 420 -2.93 8.23 21.43
C ALA A 420 -2.21 9.07 22.47
N ASP A 421 -1.18 8.47 23.07
CA ASP A 421 -0.30 9.11 24.04
C ASP A 421 0.78 9.94 23.31
N LEU A 422 0.71 11.27 23.47
CA LEU A 422 1.63 12.23 22.87
C LEU A 422 3.06 12.15 23.46
N THR A 423 3.24 11.48 24.59
CA THR A 423 4.56 11.31 25.22
C THR A 423 5.35 10.17 24.58
N SER A 424 4.72 9.34 23.75
CA SER A 424 5.39 8.25 23.03
C SER A 424 6.45 8.80 22.07
N SER A 425 7.53 8.05 21.86
CA SER A 425 8.66 8.46 21.02
C SER A 425 8.23 8.86 19.62
N TYR A 426 7.30 8.07 19.03
CA TYR A 426 6.77 8.34 17.69
C TYR A 426 6.12 9.73 17.60
N TRP A 427 5.16 10.04 18.47
CA TRP A 427 4.46 11.32 18.42
C TRP A 427 5.37 12.48 18.78
N GLN A 428 6.37 12.29 19.64
CA GLN A 428 7.38 13.30 19.96
C GLN A 428 8.29 13.59 18.76
N GLU A 429 8.71 12.59 18.01
CA GLU A 429 9.55 12.75 16.83
C GLU A 429 8.83 13.52 15.70
N HIS A 430 7.53 13.27 15.54
CA HIS A 430 6.73 13.87 14.48
C HIS A 430 5.99 15.14 14.90
N PHE A 431 6.07 15.51 16.18
CA PHE A 431 5.39 16.69 16.70
C PHE A 431 5.82 17.96 15.96
N TYR A 432 4.83 18.75 15.56
CA TYR A 432 5.07 20.02 14.87
C TYR A 432 4.56 21.23 15.65
N ALA A 433 3.29 21.22 16.07
CA ALA A 433 2.71 22.36 16.79
C ALA A 433 1.36 22.02 17.42
N TYR A 434 0.98 22.79 18.43
CA TYR A 434 -0.42 22.93 18.83
C TYR A 434 -1.05 24.15 18.16
N GLY A 435 -2.38 24.09 17.96
CA GLY A 435 -3.14 25.17 17.36
C GLY A 435 -4.56 25.26 17.84
N ARG A 436 -5.00 26.48 18.10
CA ARG A 436 -6.39 26.80 18.50
C ARG A 436 -7.13 27.38 17.30
N LEU A 437 -8.28 26.80 16.96
CA LEU A 437 -9.16 27.36 15.93
C LEU A 437 -9.65 28.74 16.36
N ARG A 438 -9.56 29.70 15.42
CA ARG A 438 -9.95 31.10 15.61
C ARG A 438 -11.43 31.30 15.55
#